data_0b1fe05a8f16fdc3c1ef3d385253f315
#
_entry.id   0b1fe05a8f16fdc3c1ef3d385253f315
#
_cell.length_a   1.000
_cell.length_b   1.000
_cell.length_c   1.000
_cell.angle_alpha   90.00
_cell.angle_beta   90.00
_cell.angle_gamma   90.00
#
_symmetry.space_group_name_H-M   'P 1'
#
loop_
_entity.id
_entity.type
_entity.pdbx_description
1 polymer ?
#
loop_
_entity_poly.entity_id
_entity_poly.type
_entity_poly.pdbx_seq_one_letter_code
_entity_poly.pdbx_strand_id
1 'polypeptide(L)'
;MAIKKTTKSDEINYEVLEECGELTPRAKGDVVKLRYLSWNGRDPKYDLRLWSTDDDGNERCGKGIGLSGEELEELYSVIGKLITE
;
A
#
# COMPACT_ATOMS: atom_id res chain seq x y z
N MET A 1 8.43 13.01 -7.14
CA MET A 1 7.94 12.56 -8.37
C MET A 1 7.28 11.22 -8.29
N ALA A 2 6.16 11.08 -8.93
CA ALA A 2 5.43 9.85 -8.88
C ALA A 2 6.10 8.74 -9.66
N ILE A 3 5.96 7.51 -9.22
CA ILE A 3 6.52 6.38 -9.91
C ILE A 3 5.36 5.61 -10.48
N LYS A 4 5.35 5.45 -11.78
CA LYS A 4 4.29 4.71 -12.41
C LYS A 4 4.75 3.35 -12.80
N LYS A 5 4.03 2.32 -12.39
CA LYS A 5 4.35 0.97 -12.74
C LYS A 5 3.20 0.31 -13.45
N THR A 6 3.49 -0.50 -14.44
CA THR A 6 2.47 -1.20 -15.19
C THR A 6 2.83 -2.66 -15.25
N THR A 7 1.92 -3.51 -14.84
CA THR A 7 2.22 -4.92 -14.90
C THR A 7 1.85 -5.36 -16.27
N LYS A 8 2.47 -6.39 -16.76
CA LYS A 8 2.24 -6.77 -18.00
C LYS A 8 0.96 -7.25 -18.30
N SER A 9 0.34 -7.72 -17.53
CA SER A 9 -0.89 -8.31 -17.83
C SER A 9 -1.90 -7.41 -17.71
N ASP A 10 -1.91 -6.48 -17.86
CA ASP A 10 -2.84 -5.76 -17.91
C ASP A 10 -3.24 -5.13 -17.14
N GLU A 11 -2.57 -4.83 -16.80
CA GLU A 11 -3.10 -4.26 -16.58
C GLU A 11 -3.42 -3.56 -15.52
N ILE A 12 -2.90 -3.62 -14.41
CA ILE A 12 -3.13 -2.77 -13.31
C ILE A 12 -2.06 -1.73 -13.33
N ASN A 13 -2.44 -0.49 -13.49
CA ASN A 13 -1.52 0.61 -13.45
C ASN A 13 -1.68 1.28 -12.11
N TYR A 14 -0.60 1.64 -11.48
CA TYR A 14 -0.69 2.42 -10.24
C TYR A 14 0.45 3.41 -10.18
N GLU A 15 0.24 4.47 -9.42
CA GLU A 15 1.21 5.52 -9.29
C GLU A 15 1.40 5.82 -7.83
N VAL A 16 2.61 5.65 -7.32
CA VAL A 16 2.89 5.90 -5.91
C VAL A 16 3.26 7.36 -5.76
N LEU A 17 2.44 8.10 -5.03
CA LEU A 17 2.70 9.51 -4.81
C LEU A 17 3.52 9.76 -3.56
N GLU A 18 3.39 8.88 -2.58
CA GLU A 18 4.16 9.01 -1.36
C GLU A 18 4.32 7.67 -0.67
N GLU A 19 5.51 7.36 -0.22
CA GLU A 19 5.76 6.15 0.55
C GLU A 19 5.58 6.56 2.01
N CYS A 20 4.47 6.16 2.60
CA CYS A 20 4.17 6.59 3.96
C CYS A 20 4.86 5.76 5.03
N GLY A 21 5.04 4.48 4.77
CA GLY A 21 5.73 3.62 5.73
C GLY A 21 5.54 2.15 5.42
N GLU A 22 6.25 1.32 6.15
CA GLU A 22 6.11 -0.11 5.96
C GLU A 22 6.41 -0.84 7.25
N LEU A 23 5.87 -2.05 7.38
CA LEU A 23 6.09 -2.85 8.55
C LEU A 23 7.28 -3.77 8.31
N THR A 24 7.70 -4.47 9.35
CA THR A 24 8.82 -5.39 9.23
C THR A 24 8.47 -6.50 8.24
N PRO A 25 9.36 -6.85 7.35
CA PRO A 25 9.10 -7.90 6.38
C PRO A 25 8.75 -9.22 7.05
N ARG A 26 7.84 -9.95 6.44
CA ARG A 26 7.44 -11.25 6.95
C ARG A 26 8.47 -12.29 6.52
N ALA A 27 8.31 -13.50 7.03
CA ALA A 27 9.26 -14.57 6.79
C ALA A 27 9.61 -14.82 5.33
N LYS A 28 8.65 -14.64 4.45
CA LYS A 28 8.91 -14.87 3.05
C LYS A 28 9.36 -13.61 2.31
N GLY A 29 9.55 -12.54 3.02
CA GLY A 29 9.97 -11.30 2.39
C GLY A 29 8.84 -10.37 2.01
N ASP A 30 7.59 -10.79 2.20
CA ASP A 30 6.45 -9.94 1.90
C ASP A 30 6.40 -8.81 2.92
N VAL A 31 5.99 -7.65 2.49
CA VAL A 31 5.97 -6.47 3.35
C VAL A 31 4.63 -5.75 3.26
N VAL A 32 4.08 -5.36 4.41
CA VAL A 32 2.87 -4.55 4.43
C VAL A 32 3.32 -3.11 4.32
N LYS A 33 2.83 -2.40 3.32
CA LYS A 33 3.22 -1.01 3.11
C LYS A 33 2.03 -0.09 3.11
N LEU A 34 2.22 1.10 3.64
CA LEU A 34 1.22 2.15 3.59
C LEU A 34 1.73 3.17 2.60
N ARG A 35 0.99 3.38 1.55
CA ARG A 35 1.39 4.29 0.47
C ARG A 35 0.21 5.16 0.07
N TYR A 36 0.51 6.39 -0.34
CA TYR A 36 -0.51 7.25 -0.88
C TYR A 36 -0.41 7.02 -2.38
N LEU A 37 -1.39 6.37 -2.96
CA LEU A 37 -1.26 5.97 -4.34
C LEU A 37 -2.56 6.02 -5.12
N SER A 38 -2.42 6.11 -6.42
CA SER A 38 -3.54 6.18 -7.33
C SER A 38 -3.58 4.92 -8.16
N TRP A 39 -4.72 4.27 -8.21
CA TRP A 39 -4.91 3.08 -9.02
C TRP A 39 -5.61 3.49 -10.30
N ASN A 40 -5.03 3.12 -11.43
CA ASN A 40 -5.64 3.34 -12.74
C ASN A 40 -6.11 4.78 -12.98
N GLY A 41 -5.35 5.73 -12.49
CA GLY A 41 -5.68 7.14 -12.69
C GLY A 41 -6.80 7.67 -11.82
N ARG A 42 -7.27 6.89 -10.83
CA ARG A 42 -8.33 7.37 -9.97
C ARG A 42 -7.75 8.26 -8.88
N ASP A 43 -8.62 8.90 -8.12
CA ASP A 43 -8.19 9.76 -7.05
C ASP A 43 -7.33 8.98 -6.07
N PRO A 44 -6.22 9.53 -5.60
CA PRO A 44 -5.33 8.82 -4.70
C PRO A 44 -5.97 8.53 -3.36
N LYS A 45 -5.54 7.43 -2.75
CA LYS A 45 -5.99 7.07 -1.41
C LYS A 45 -4.81 6.52 -0.65
N TYR A 46 -4.97 6.41 0.67
CA TYR A 46 -3.95 5.81 1.50
C TYR A 46 -4.18 4.29 1.42
N ASP A 47 -3.23 3.60 0.83
CA ASP A 47 -3.38 2.17 0.54
C ASP A 47 -2.54 1.37 1.51
N LEU A 48 -3.19 0.47 2.26
CA LEU A 48 -2.49 -0.40 3.18
C LEU A 48 -2.59 -1.80 2.61
N ARG A 49 -1.49 -2.36 2.22
CA ARG A 49 -1.51 -3.58 1.43
C ARG A 49 -0.24 -4.39 1.58
N LEU A 50 -0.37 -5.69 1.34
CA LEU A 50 0.77 -6.58 1.34
C LEU A 50 1.41 -6.52 -0.04
N TRP A 51 2.73 -6.43 -0.08
CA TRP A 51 3.48 -6.43 -1.33
C TRP A 51 4.50 -7.54 -1.30
N SER A 52 4.67 -8.22 -2.42
CA SER A 52 5.68 -9.26 -2.53
C SER A 52 6.57 -8.92 -3.71
N THR A 53 7.71 -9.57 -3.81
CA THR A 53 8.63 -9.34 -4.89
C THR A 53 8.84 -10.67 -5.60
N ASP A 54 8.71 -10.67 -6.92
CA ASP A 54 8.88 -11.92 -7.64
C ASP A 54 10.36 -12.15 -7.93
N ASP A 55 10.69 -13.23 -8.62
CA ASP A 55 12.06 -13.58 -8.89
C ASP A 55 12.79 -12.56 -9.74
N ASP A 56 12.09 -11.78 -10.49
CA ASP A 56 12.69 -10.77 -11.33
C ASP A 56 12.85 -9.44 -10.60
N GLY A 57 12.48 -9.38 -9.36
CA GLY A 57 12.59 -8.16 -8.59
C GLY A 57 11.41 -7.21 -8.74
N ASN A 58 10.35 -7.64 -9.41
CA ASN A 58 9.18 -6.79 -9.58
C ASN A 58 8.23 -6.92 -8.41
N GLU A 59 7.67 -5.81 -7.97
CA GLU A 59 6.71 -5.85 -6.88
C GLU A 59 5.36 -6.33 -7.38
N ARG A 60 4.70 -7.13 -6.56
CA ARG A 60 3.37 -7.58 -6.86
C ARG A 60 2.47 -7.20 -5.72
N CYS A 61 1.31 -6.66 -6.01
CA CYS A 61 0.40 -6.25 -4.96
C CYS A 61 -0.45 -7.43 -4.51
N GLY A 62 -0.65 -7.53 -3.23
CA GLY A 62 -1.50 -8.55 -2.65
C GLY A 62 -2.77 -7.89 -2.14
N LYS A 63 -3.34 -8.46 -1.09
CA LYS A 63 -4.58 -7.94 -0.54
C LYS A 63 -4.35 -6.68 0.24
N GLY A 64 -5.30 -5.80 0.20
CA GLY A 64 -5.20 -4.56 0.93
C GLY A 64 -6.46 -3.74 0.80
N ILE A 65 -6.40 -2.53 1.30
CA ILE A 65 -7.57 -1.66 1.32
C ILE A 65 -7.12 -0.21 1.16
N GLY A 66 -7.89 0.56 0.44
CA GLY A 66 -7.62 1.99 0.29
C GLY A 66 -8.46 2.76 1.29
N LEU A 67 -7.88 3.73 1.92
CA LEU A 67 -8.54 4.52 2.95
C LEU A 67 -8.49 6.00 2.60
N SER A 68 -9.54 6.72 2.96
CA SER A 68 -9.53 8.17 2.82
C SER A 68 -8.70 8.73 3.97
N GLY A 69 -8.40 10.00 3.93
CA GLY A 69 -7.67 10.63 5.03
C GLY A 69 -8.42 10.52 6.35
N GLU A 70 -9.75 10.65 6.29
CA GLU A 70 -10.55 10.55 7.49
C GLU A 70 -10.52 9.13 8.04
N GLU A 71 -10.62 8.16 7.16
CA GLU A 71 -10.57 6.77 7.58
C GLU A 71 -9.20 6.42 8.17
N LEU A 72 -8.15 7.01 7.63
CA LEU A 72 -6.82 6.78 8.15
C LEU A 72 -6.72 7.30 9.59
N GLU A 73 -7.32 8.47 9.85
CA GLU A 73 -7.31 9.03 11.20
C GLU A 73 -8.15 8.18 12.14
N GLU A 74 -9.26 7.65 11.66
CA GLU A 74 -10.09 6.79 12.48
C GLU A 74 -9.35 5.50 12.82
N LEU A 75 -8.63 4.96 11.84
CA LEU A 75 -7.85 3.76 12.07
C LEU A 75 -6.78 4.00 13.13
N TYR A 76 -6.15 5.16 13.07
CA TYR A 76 -5.13 5.52 14.04
C TYR A 76 -5.74 5.52 15.44
N SER A 77 -6.93 6.08 15.58
CA SER A 77 -7.61 6.12 16.88
C SER A 77 -7.96 4.73 17.39
N VAL A 78 -8.46 3.89 16.49
CA VAL A 78 -8.84 2.53 16.86
C VAL A 78 -7.60 1.76 17.33
N ILE A 79 -6.52 1.87 16.59
CA ILE A 79 -5.29 1.18 16.92
C ILE A 79 -4.73 1.71 18.24
N GLY A 80 -4.79 3.02 18.42
CA GLY A 80 -4.30 3.63 19.63
C GLY A 80 -5.01 3.09 20.87
N LYS A 81 -6.34 2.95 20.77
CA LYS A 81 -7.09 2.44 21.90
C LYS A 81 -6.76 0.99 22.15
N LEU A 82 -6.57 0.23 21.11
CA LEU A 82 -6.29 -1.19 21.25
C LEU A 82 -4.94 -1.42 21.89
N ILE A 83 -3.95 -0.71 21.47
CA ILE A 83 -2.58 -0.90 21.95
C ILE A 83 -2.33 -0.34 23.33
N THR A 84 -2.93 0.75 23.65
CA THR A 84 -2.65 1.38 24.92
C THR A 84 -3.51 0.89 26.07
N GLU A 85 -4.42 -0.01 25.79
CA GLU A 85 -5.27 -0.48 26.87
C GLU A 85 -4.66 -1.59 27.64
#